data_1a0500b0d45e82d6747b8fc4cc3702a2
#
_entry.id   1a0500b0d45e82d6747b8fc4cc3702a2
#
_cell.length_a   1.000
_cell.length_b   1.000
_cell.length_c   1.000
_cell.angle_alpha   90.00
_cell.angle_beta   90.00
_cell.angle_gamma   90.00
#
_symmetry.space_group_name_H-M   'P 1'
#
loop_
_entity.id
_entity.type
_entity.pdbx_description
1 polymer ?
#
loop_
_entity_poly.entity_id
_entity_poly.type
_entity_poly.pdbx_seq_one_letter_code
_entity_poly.pdbx_strand_id
1 'polypeptide(L)'
;MLKIDTAAACQTVITTFECSPGTCADLMEKLQSAYRDFISHQPGFVAAGLHVNDAQTRIANYSQWARREDFQAMLRSEEMRERNREIAGLSTRFEPVMYEVTGVF
;
A
#
# COMPACT_ATOMS: atom_id res chain seq x y z
N MET A 1 -13.88 2.10 -7.45
CA MET A 1 -12.87 1.74 -8.45
C MET A 1 -11.71 2.72 -8.39
N LEU A 2 -10.50 2.22 -8.51
CA LEU A 2 -9.31 3.07 -8.49
C LEU A 2 -9.30 3.97 -9.72
N LYS A 3 -9.11 5.27 -9.51
CA LYS A 3 -9.07 6.25 -10.59
C LYS A 3 -8.06 7.34 -10.23
N ILE A 4 -7.20 7.66 -11.17
CA ILE A 4 -6.22 8.74 -10.99
C ILE A 4 -6.81 10.02 -11.57
N ASP A 5 -6.88 11.08 -10.74
CA ASP A 5 -7.51 12.32 -11.11
C ASP A 5 -6.82 13.47 -10.37
N THR A 6 -6.38 14.50 -11.11
CA THR A 6 -5.75 15.69 -10.50
C THR A 6 -6.74 16.53 -9.72
N ALA A 7 -8.03 16.47 -10.07
CA ALA A 7 -9.09 17.21 -9.40
C ALA A 7 -9.62 16.49 -8.17
N ALA A 8 -9.27 15.22 -7.97
CA ALA A 8 -9.75 14.46 -6.82
C ALA A 8 -9.09 14.97 -5.55
N ALA A 9 -9.91 15.23 -4.52
CA ALA A 9 -9.42 15.67 -3.22
C ALA A 9 -9.02 14.47 -2.38
N CYS A 10 -8.07 13.66 -2.86
CA CYS A 10 -7.60 12.49 -2.11
C CYS A 10 -6.07 12.51 -2.02
N GLN A 11 -5.58 11.83 -0.98
CA GLN A 11 -4.15 11.66 -0.77
C GLN A 11 -3.70 10.38 -1.46
N THR A 12 -2.69 10.49 -2.32
CA THR A 12 -2.04 9.33 -2.94
C THR A 12 -0.87 8.89 -2.08
N VAL A 13 -0.77 7.59 -1.85
CA VAL A 13 0.37 6.98 -1.15
C VAL A 13 0.88 5.83 -2.02
N ILE A 14 2.17 5.85 -2.34
CA ILE A 14 2.82 4.77 -3.07
C ILE A 14 3.87 4.16 -2.16
N THR A 15 3.75 2.85 -1.91
CA THR A 15 4.71 2.12 -1.12
C THR A 15 5.41 1.11 -2.02
N THR A 16 6.73 1.16 -2.05
CA THR A 16 7.52 0.16 -2.77
C THR A 16 8.13 -0.81 -1.78
N PHE A 17 8.07 -2.10 -2.12
CA PHE A 17 8.64 -3.17 -1.32
C PHE A 17 9.72 -3.85 -2.15
N GLU A 18 10.90 -4.05 -1.56
CA GLU A 18 11.96 -4.86 -2.17
C GLU A 18 11.94 -6.23 -1.52
N CYS A 19 11.99 -7.26 -2.34
CA CYS A 19 11.93 -8.63 -1.89
C CYS A 19 12.76 -9.52 -2.82
N SER A 20 12.80 -10.81 -2.51
CA SER A 20 13.47 -11.80 -3.37
C SER A 20 12.41 -12.66 -4.04
N PRO A 21 12.74 -13.35 -5.16
CA PRO A 21 11.79 -14.27 -5.78
C PRO A 21 11.26 -15.33 -4.81
N GLY A 22 12.06 -15.72 -3.82
CA GLY A 22 11.67 -16.74 -2.84
C GLY A 22 10.65 -16.25 -1.82
N THR A 23 10.52 -14.94 -1.60
CA THR A 23 9.59 -14.37 -0.63
C THR A 23 8.48 -13.55 -1.26
N CYS A 24 8.56 -13.28 -2.57
CA CYS A 24 7.64 -12.36 -3.21
C CYS A 24 6.18 -12.81 -3.14
N ALA A 25 5.91 -14.10 -3.39
CA ALA A 25 4.56 -14.62 -3.36
C ALA A 25 3.95 -14.54 -1.96
N ASP A 26 4.75 -14.86 -0.93
CA ASP A 26 4.29 -14.78 0.46
C ASP A 26 4.05 -13.32 0.88
N LEU A 27 4.92 -12.42 0.45
CA LEU A 27 4.74 -10.99 0.70
C LEU A 27 3.46 -10.47 0.05
N MET A 28 3.22 -10.84 -1.21
CA MET A 28 2.00 -10.44 -1.92
C MET A 28 0.76 -10.97 -1.21
N GLU A 29 0.79 -12.21 -0.75
CA GLU A 29 -0.31 -12.81 0.01
C GLU A 29 -0.60 -12.03 1.29
N LYS A 30 0.43 -11.62 2.03
CA LYS A 30 0.27 -10.82 3.24
C LYS A 30 -0.33 -9.44 2.94
N LEU A 31 0.09 -8.83 1.84
CA LEU A 31 -0.45 -7.53 1.44
C LEU A 31 -1.91 -7.64 1.01
N GLN A 32 -2.25 -8.66 0.22
CA GLN A 32 -3.63 -8.89 -0.20
C GLN A 32 -4.52 -9.15 1.01
N SER A 33 -4.06 -9.96 1.94
CA SER A 33 -4.79 -10.26 3.17
C SER A 33 -4.99 -8.98 4.01
N ALA A 34 -3.96 -8.15 4.14
CA ALA A 34 -4.05 -6.90 4.88
C ALA A 34 -5.13 -5.99 4.29
N TYR A 35 -5.18 -5.86 2.96
CA TYR A 35 -6.20 -5.04 2.31
C TYR A 35 -7.59 -5.63 2.46
N ARG A 36 -7.73 -6.91 2.16
CA ARG A 36 -9.03 -7.58 2.20
C ARG A 36 -9.65 -7.56 3.59
N ASP A 37 -8.85 -7.83 4.61
CA ASP A 37 -9.36 -8.09 5.95
C ASP A 37 -9.29 -6.87 6.87
N PHE A 38 -8.52 -5.86 6.54
CA PHE A 38 -8.32 -4.72 7.44
C PHE A 38 -8.29 -3.37 6.73
N ILE A 39 -7.30 -3.13 5.83
CA ILE A 39 -7.04 -1.79 5.31
C ILE A 39 -8.24 -1.22 4.56
N SER A 40 -8.88 -2.03 3.72
CA SER A 40 -10.02 -1.58 2.91
C SER A 40 -11.23 -1.19 3.74
N HIS A 41 -11.26 -1.57 5.01
CA HIS A 41 -12.37 -1.25 5.93
C HIS A 41 -12.05 -0.06 6.83
N GLN A 42 -10.89 0.55 6.70
CA GLN A 42 -10.50 1.66 7.56
C GLN A 42 -11.12 2.98 7.11
N PRO A 43 -11.42 3.88 8.06
CA PRO A 43 -11.96 5.20 7.70
C PRO A 43 -11.04 5.93 6.73
N GLY A 44 -11.64 6.51 5.69
CA GLY A 44 -10.89 7.29 4.70
C GLY A 44 -10.23 6.48 3.59
N PHE A 45 -10.27 5.16 3.64
CA PHE A 45 -9.76 4.35 2.53
C PHE A 45 -10.62 4.58 1.28
N VAL A 46 -9.97 4.84 0.14
CA VAL A 46 -10.67 5.07 -1.14
C VAL A 46 -10.47 3.89 -2.08
N ALA A 47 -9.24 3.59 -2.44
CA ALA A 47 -8.91 2.52 -3.38
C ALA A 47 -7.43 2.18 -3.30
N ALA A 48 -7.07 0.99 -3.81
CA ALA A 48 -5.67 0.59 -3.89
C ALA A 48 -5.46 -0.41 -5.02
N GLY A 49 -4.22 -0.49 -5.49
CA GLY A 49 -3.79 -1.49 -6.45
C GLY A 49 -2.42 -2.02 -6.07
N LEU A 50 -2.25 -3.32 -6.14
CA LEU A 50 -0.98 -3.99 -5.88
C LEU A 50 -0.39 -4.46 -7.22
N HIS A 51 0.89 -4.20 -7.41
CA HIS A 51 1.62 -4.52 -8.63
C HIS A 51 2.88 -5.28 -8.28
N VAL A 52 3.26 -6.22 -9.13
CA VAL A 52 4.51 -6.97 -8.96
C VAL A 52 5.29 -6.92 -10.28
N ASN A 53 6.62 -6.78 -10.20
CA ASN A 53 7.45 -6.78 -11.40
C ASN A 53 7.72 -8.22 -11.90
N ASP A 54 8.16 -8.34 -13.15
CA ASP A 54 8.38 -9.64 -13.79
C ASP A 54 9.42 -10.49 -13.04
N ALA A 55 10.47 -9.85 -12.51
CA ALA A 55 11.53 -10.55 -11.81
C ALA A 55 11.13 -10.99 -10.39
N GLN A 56 9.95 -10.58 -9.90
CA GLN A 56 9.45 -10.87 -8.56
C GLN A 56 10.42 -10.42 -7.48
N THR A 57 10.93 -9.20 -7.63
CA THR A 57 11.85 -8.57 -6.70
C THR A 57 11.29 -7.29 -6.10
N ARG A 58 10.17 -6.78 -6.64
CA ARG A 58 9.55 -5.55 -6.18
C ARG A 58 8.04 -5.62 -6.26
N ILE A 59 7.40 -5.04 -5.26
CA ILE A 59 5.94 -4.84 -5.26
C ILE A 59 5.69 -3.35 -5.10
N ALA A 60 4.80 -2.81 -5.93
CA ALA A 60 4.35 -1.43 -5.82
C ALA A 60 2.92 -1.41 -5.34
N ASN A 61 2.67 -0.70 -4.25
CA ASN A 61 1.35 -0.55 -3.66
C ASN A 61 0.91 0.90 -3.87
N TYR A 62 -0.04 1.10 -4.76
CA TYR A 62 -0.64 2.40 -5.02
C TYR A 62 -1.95 2.49 -4.25
N SER A 63 -2.08 3.47 -3.35
CA SER A 63 -3.29 3.61 -2.56
C SER A 63 -3.77 5.06 -2.54
N GLN A 64 -5.08 5.21 -2.38
CA GLN A 64 -5.76 6.50 -2.29
C GLN A 64 -6.54 6.57 -0.99
N TRP A 65 -6.41 7.69 -0.30
CA TRP A 65 -7.05 7.95 0.98
C TRP A 65 -7.76 9.29 0.94
N ALA A 66 -8.87 9.43 1.65
CA ALA A 66 -9.60 10.70 1.71
C ALA A 66 -8.70 11.81 2.28
N ARG A 67 -7.90 11.49 3.31
CA ARG A 67 -6.99 12.44 3.92
C ARG A 67 -5.71 11.74 4.35
N ARG A 68 -4.62 12.51 4.42
CA ARG A 68 -3.34 12.03 4.94
C ARG A 68 -3.47 11.42 6.33
N GLU A 69 -4.25 12.07 7.19
CA GLU A 69 -4.43 11.64 8.57
C GLU A 69 -5.07 10.27 8.67
N ASP A 70 -5.94 9.92 7.72
CA ASP A 70 -6.58 8.60 7.71
C ASP A 70 -5.56 7.50 7.43
N PHE A 71 -4.65 7.73 6.48
CA PHE A 71 -3.56 6.79 6.21
C PHE A 71 -2.64 6.64 7.43
N GLN A 72 -2.28 7.76 8.04
CA GLN A 72 -1.41 7.75 9.22
C GLN A 72 -2.06 7.03 10.39
N ALA A 73 -3.36 7.23 10.60
CA ALA A 73 -4.10 6.55 11.66
C ALA A 73 -4.11 5.03 11.44
N MET A 74 -4.30 4.59 10.18
CA MET A 74 -4.25 3.17 9.85
C MET A 74 -2.88 2.58 10.17
N LEU A 75 -1.80 3.27 9.80
CA LEU A 75 -0.44 2.80 10.08
C LEU A 75 -0.15 2.68 11.57
N ARG A 76 -0.71 3.58 12.39
CA ARG A 76 -0.48 3.59 13.82
C ARG A 76 -1.35 2.60 14.58
N SER A 77 -2.35 2.00 13.93
CA SER A 77 -3.22 1.03 14.58
C SER A 77 -2.42 -0.18 15.04
N GLU A 78 -2.86 -0.79 16.13
CA GLU A 78 -2.18 -1.98 16.67
C GLU A 78 -2.18 -3.11 15.67
N GLU A 79 -3.31 -3.36 15.03
CA GLU A 79 -3.41 -4.43 14.03
C GLU A 79 -2.45 -4.22 12.86
N MET A 80 -2.37 -3.00 12.32
CA MET A 80 -1.48 -2.76 11.19
C MET A 80 -0.01 -2.83 11.59
N ARG A 81 0.31 -2.42 12.79
CA ARG A 81 1.68 -2.54 13.30
C ARG A 81 2.10 -4.00 13.38
N GLU A 82 1.22 -4.90 13.80
CA GLU A 82 1.49 -6.34 13.79
C GLU A 82 1.65 -6.88 12.39
N ARG A 83 0.75 -6.50 11.47
CA ARG A 83 0.85 -6.93 10.08
C ARG A 83 2.14 -6.44 9.43
N ASN A 84 2.56 -5.21 9.73
CA ASN A 84 3.79 -4.66 9.20
C ASN A 84 5.03 -5.37 9.72
N ARG A 85 5.00 -5.93 10.93
CA ARG A 85 6.10 -6.76 11.40
C ARG A 85 6.27 -8.01 10.55
N GLU A 86 5.18 -8.67 10.17
CA GLU A 86 5.22 -9.84 9.29
C GLU A 86 5.69 -9.45 7.89
N ILE A 87 5.19 -8.32 7.37
CA ILE A 87 5.58 -7.79 6.06
C ILE A 87 7.08 -7.48 6.04
N ALA A 88 7.58 -6.85 7.11
CA ALA A 88 9.01 -6.53 7.23
C ALA A 88 9.88 -7.79 7.24
N GLY A 89 9.37 -8.90 7.74
CA GLY A 89 10.08 -10.17 7.73
C GLY A 89 10.20 -10.80 6.35
N LEU A 90 9.36 -10.39 5.39
CA LEU A 90 9.35 -10.92 4.04
C LEU A 90 9.93 -9.94 3.00
N SER A 91 10.26 -8.73 3.39
CA SER A 91 10.83 -7.71 2.52
C SER A 91 12.19 -7.29 3.06
N THR A 92 13.11 -6.92 2.16
CA THR A 92 14.39 -6.37 2.56
C THR A 92 14.27 -4.88 2.87
N ARG A 93 13.28 -4.23 2.27
CA ARG A 93 13.02 -2.81 2.47
C ARG A 93 11.61 -2.47 2.00
N PHE A 94 10.93 -1.59 2.71
CA PHE A 94 9.72 -0.96 2.20
C PHE A 94 9.60 0.46 2.72
N GLU A 95 9.01 1.33 1.91
CA GLU A 95 8.93 2.75 2.22
C GLU A 95 7.63 3.33 1.65
N PRO A 96 6.69 3.77 2.51
CA PRO A 96 5.53 4.52 2.05
C PRO A 96 5.90 5.99 1.82
N VAL A 97 5.49 6.52 0.67
CA VAL A 97 5.74 7.91 0.33
C VAL A 97 4.43 8.55 -0.13
N MET A 98 4.15 9.74 0.36
CA MET A 98 2.97 10.49 -0.01
C MET A 98 3.25 11.32 -1.27
N TYR A 99 2.30 11.29 -2.19
CA TYR A 99 2.42 11.95 -3.48
C TYR A 99 1.21 12.82 -3.78
N GLU A 100 1.42 13.79 -4.64
CA GLU A 100 0.37 14.61 -5.22
C GLU A 100 0.29 14.29 -6.70
N VAL A 101 -0.93 14.09 -7.22
CA VAL A 101 -1.10 13.89 -8.67
C VAL A 101 -0.96 15.23 -9.37
N THR A 102 0.01 15.36 -10.26
CA THR A 102 0.28 16.62 -10.96
C THR A 102 -0.10 16.58 -12.44
N GLY A 103 -0.36 15.41 -12.99
CA GLY A 103 -0.77 15.29 -14.38
C GLY A 103 -1.36 13.92 -14.68
N VAL A 104 -2.39 13.92 -15.54
CA VAL A 104 -3.02 12.69 -16.03
C VAL A 104 -3.19 12.85 -17.53
N PHE A 105 -2.73 11.86 -18.31
CA PHE A 105 -2.71 11.95 -19.76
C PHE A 105 -3.47 10.84 -20.43
#